data_c47b43123904f909a8d0f9c8150168bf
#
_entry.id   c47b43123904f909a8d0f9c8150168bf
#
_cell.length_a   1.000
_cell.length_b   1.000
_cell.length_c   1.000
_cell.angle_alpha   90.00
_cell.angle_beta   90.00
_cell.angle_gamma   90.00
#
_symmetry.space_group_name_H-M   'P 1'
#
loop_
_entity.id
_entity.type
_entity.pdbx_description
1 polymer ?
#
loop_
_entity_poly.entity_id
_entity_poly.type
_entity_poly.pdbx_seq_one_letter_code
_entity_poly.pdbx_strand_id
1 'polypeptide(L)'
;MAQVELKNVNKSFGQTKVIKDVHLSIEKGEFVVFVGPSGCGKSTLLRLIAGLENLSNGEIIIADRPVMDLPPSERGIAMVFQSYALYPHMSVFQNMAFSLSLQKFSKAEIRTRVEAAAKILQMEHLLDRRPAALSGGQRQRVAIGRAIVRNPDVFLFDEPLSNLDAALRHDTRVEIAKLHKQLDATTIYVTHDQVEAMTLADKIVVLRDGEVMQVGSPMDLF
;
A
#
# COMPACT_ATOMS: atom_id res chain seq x y z
N MET A 1 0.86 20.06 4.16
CA MET A 1 2.19 19.75 3.56
C MET A 1 2.08 18.41 2.88
N ALA A 2 2.48 18.35 1.62
CA ALA A 2 2.38 17.12 0.86
C ALA A 2 3.23 16.02 1.48
N GLN A 3 2.65 14.84 1.66
CA GLN A 3 3.35 13.65 2.16
C GLN A 3 4.06 12.91 1.04
N VAL A 4 3.48 12.94 -0.18
CA VAL A 4 4.08 12.37 -1.38
C VAL A 4 3.93 13.35 -2.53
N GLU A 5 5.02 13.68 -3.21
CA GLU A 5 5.01 14.49 -4.43
C GLU A 5 5.65 13.72 -5.58
N LEU A 6 4.98 13.70 -6.71
CA LEU A 6 5.47 13.20 -7.98
C LEU A 6 5.67 14.40 -8.94
N LYS A 7 6.90 14.57 -9.46
CA LYS A 7 7.25 15.67 -10.35
C LYS A 7 7.81 15.13 -11.65
N ASN A 8 7.11 15.36 -12.76
CA ASN A 8 7.50 14.91 -14.10
C ASN A 8 7.88 13.42 -14.15
N VAL A 9 7.14 12.56 -13.41
CA VAL A 9 7.46 11.15 -13.29
C VAL A 9 7.21 10.43 -14.60
N ASN A 10 8.26 9.80 -15.12
CA ASN A 10 8.25 9.05 -16.37
C ASN A 10 8.86 7.67 -16.18
N LYS A 11 8.28 6.65 -16.83
CA LYS A 11 8.83 5.29 -16.89
C LYS A 11 8.68 4.70 -18.27
N SER A 12 9.81 4.20 -18.79
CA SER A 12 9.84 3.40 -20.01
C SER A 12 10.47 2.03 -19.74
N PHE A 13 9.96 1.00 -20.38
CA PHE A 13 10.58 -0.32 -20.48
C PHE A 13 11.01 -0.52 -21.94
N GLY A 14 12.30 -0.43 -22.20
CA GLY A 14 12.82 -0.36 -23.56
C GLY A 14 12.21 0.85 -24.32
N GLN A 15 11.51 0.58 -25.42
CA GLN A 15 10.87 1.63 -26.23
C GLN A 15 9.43 1.97 -25.77
N THR A 16 8.85 1.21 -24.85
CA THR A 16 7.47 1.38 -24.42
C THR A 16 7.40 2.36 -23.23
N LYS A 17 6.77 3.51 -23.43
CA LYS A 17 6.45 4.45 -22.34
C LYS A 17 5.22 3.97 -21.58
N VAL A 18 5.39 3.65 -20.29
CA VAL A 18 4.32 3.13 -19.42
C VAL A 18 3.79 4.18 -18.48
N ILE A 19 4.62 5.11 -18.01
CA ILE A 19 4.21 6.29 -17.23
C ILE A 19 4.75 7.53 -17.96
N LYS A 20 3.88 8.51 -18.10
CA LYS A 20 4.14 9.69 -18.93
C LYS A 20 3.79 10.95 -18.16
N ASP A 21 4.83 11.68 -17.80
CA ASP A 21 4.78 13.04 -17.24
C ASP A 21 3.78 13.19 -16.08
N VAL A 22 3.81 12.27 -15.13
CA VAL A 22 2.87 12.28 -14.00
C VAL A 22 3.31 13.31 -12.97
N HIS A 23 2.38 14.22 -12.66
CA HIS A 23 2.44 15.17 -11.56
C HIS A 23 1.32 14.87 -10.58
N LEU A 24 1.63 14.71 -9.30
CA LEU A 24 0.64 14.44 -8.27
C LEU A 24 1.16 14.90 -6.90
N SER A 25 0.28 15.51 -6.12
CA SER A 25 0.51 15.83 -4.72
C SER A 25 -0.50 15.10 -3.84
N ILE A 26 -0.01 14.43 -2.81
CA ILE A 26 -0.80 13.67 -1.83
C ILE A 26 -0.51 14.26 -0.46
N GLU A 27 -1.54 14.74 0.20
CA GLU A 27 -1.42 15.34 1.53
C GLU A 27 -1.29 14.27 2.62
N LYS A 28 -0.74 14.68 3.77
CA LYS A 28 -0.62 13.79 4.93
C LYS A 28 -2.01 13.34 5.40
N GLY A 29 -2.15 12.03 5.63
CA GLY A 29 -3.39 11.43 6.09
C GLY A 29 -4.43 11.21 4.99
N GLU A 30 -4.18 11.58 3.72
CA GLU A 30 -5.12 11.30 2.63
C GLU A 30 -5.16 9.81 2.26
N PHE A 31 -6.36 9.33 1.95
CA PHE A 31 -6.58 8.06 1.27
C PHE A 31 -6.72 8.31 -0.23
N VAL A 32 -5.68 8.05 -0.99
CA VAL A 32 -5.65 8.27 -2.45
C VAL A 32 -5.82 6.96 -3.19
N VAL A 33 -6.77 6.90 -4.12
CA VAL A 33 -7.03 5.72 -4.93
C VAL A 33 -6.63 5.94 -6.38
N PHE A 34 -5.77 5.08 -6.89
CA PHE A 34 -5.44 5.02 -8.32
C PHE A 34 -6.42 4.05 -9.01
N VAL A 35 -7.20 4.55 -9.96
CA VAL A 35 -8.20 3.79 -10.70
C VAL A 35 -7.95 3.93 -12.21
N GLY A 36 -8.31 2.91 -12.97
CA GLY A 36 -8.18 2.90 -14.42
C GLY A 36 -8.17 1.48 -14.99
N PRO A 37 -8.20 1.30 -16.31
CA PRO A 37 -8.22 0.00 -16.96
C PRO A 37 -6.95 -0.82 -16.67
N SER A 38 -7.03 -2.14 -16.88
CA SER A 38 -5.86 -3.00 -16.74
C SER A 38 -4.76 -2.58 -17.71
N GLY A 39 -3.50 -2.59 -17.23
CA GLY A 39 -2.35 -2.20 -18.04
C GLY A 39 -2.10 -0.70 -18.19
N CYS A 40 -2.93 0.18 -17.61
CA CYS A 40 -2.73 1.65 -17.73
C CYS A 40 -1.59 2.23 -16.88
N GLY A 41 -0.86 1.41 -16.12
CA GLY A 41 0.32 1.85 -15.36
C GLY A 41 0.15 2.02 -13.85
N LYS A 42 -1.02 1.76 -13.26
CA LYS A 42 -1.29 1.93 -11.81
C LYS A 42 -0.26 1.24 -10.90
N SER A 43 -0.10 -0.08 -11.05
CA SER A 43 0.86 -0.86 -10.26
C SER A 43 2.30 -0.46 -10.56
N THR A 44 2.60 -0.02 -11.80
CA THR A 44 3.92 0.51 -12.14
C THR A 44 4.19 1.80 -11.38
N LEU A 45 3.24 2.75 -11.37
CA LEU A 45 3.38 4.00 -10.61
C LEU A 45 3.53 3.73 -9.11
N LEU A 46 2.75 2.79 -8.56
CA LEU A 46 2.88 2.37 -7.16
C LEU A 46 4.28 1.79 -6.86
N ARG A 47 4.82 0.95 -7.76
CA ARG A 47 6.16 0.36 -7.63
C ARG A 47 7.28 1.38 -7.76
N LEU A 48 7.11 2.44 -8.56
CA LEU A 48 8.05 3.57 -8.63
C LEU A 48 8.10 4.31 -7.29
N ILE A 49 6.94 4.59 -6.68
CA ILE A 49 6.86 5.20 -5.34
C ILE A 49 7.53 4.29 -4.30
N ALA A 50 7.28 2.98 -4.39
CA ALA A 50 7.88 1.99 -3.49
C ALA A 50 9.40 1.81 -3.67
N GLY A 51 9.98 2.25 -4.78
CA GLY A 51 11.38 2.01 -5.13
C GLY A 51 11.66 0.58 -5.61
N LEU A 52 10.63 -0.15 -5.99
CA LEU A 52 10.74 -1.48 -6.60
C LEU A 52 11.03 -1.41 -8.09
N GLU A 53 10.84 -0.23 -8.68
CA GLU A 53 11.19 0.13 -10.05
C GLU A 53 11.91 1.48 -10.05
N ASN A 54 12.86 1.65 -10.97
CA ASN A 54 13.57 2.91 -11.13
C ASN A 54 12.81 3.83 -12.11
N LEU A 55 12.81 5.12 -11.83
CA LEU A 55 12.33 6.14 -12.78
C LEU A 55 13.19 6.15 -14.05
N SER A 56 12.57 6.51 -15.18
CA SER A 56 13.31 6.91 -16.37
C SER A 56 13.66 8.41 -16.33
N ASN A 57 12.78 9.22 -15.75
CA ASN A 57 12.98 10.65 -15.50
C ASN A 57 11.97 11.13 -14.46
N GLY A 58 12.26 12.27 -13.82
CA GLY A 58 11.41 12.92 -12.84
C GLY A 58 11.90 12.74 -11.41
N GLU A 59 11.08 13.12 -10.45
CA GLU A 59 11.41 13.11 -9.03
C GLU A 59 10.23 12.57 -8.21
N ILE A 60 10.53 11.82 -7.15
CA ILE A 60 9.59 11.41 -6.10
C ILE A 60 10.12 11.92 -4.76
N ILE A 61 9.26 12.64 -4.04
CA ILE A 61 9.54 13.15 -2.69
C ILE A 61 8.57 12.50 -1.73
N ILE A 62 9.05 11.97 -0.62
CA ILE A 62 8.25 11.39 0.47
C ILE A 62 8.69 12.03 1.78
N ALA A 63 7.73 12.60 2.53
CA ALA A 63 8.00 13.30 3.79
C ALA A 63 9.14 14.32 3.64
N ASP A 64 9.02 15.21 2.64
CA ASP A 64 9.97 16.26 2.27
C ASP A 64 11.39 15.76 1.89
N ARG A 65 11.56 14.45 1.62
CA ARG A 65 12.85 13.87 1.21
C ARG A 65 12.77 13.31 -0.21
N PRO A 66 13.68 13.68 -1.11
CA PRO A 66 13.87 12.98 -2.39
C PRO A 66 14.26 11.52 -2.13
N VAL A 67 13.58 10.57 -2.80
CA VAL A 67 13.76 9.14 -2.52
C VAL A 67 14.28 8.31 -3.69
N MET A 68 14.69 8.94 -4.80
CA MET A 68 15.10 8.21 -6.01
C MET A 68 16.30 7.30 -5.75
N ASP A 69 17.26 7.75 -4.96
CA ASP A 69 18.49 7.00 -4.63
C ASP A 69 18.34 6.09 -3.39
N LEU A 70 17.17 6.12 -2.73
CA LEU A 70 16.91 5.31 -1.55
C LEU A 70 16.34 3.94 -1.93
N PRO A 71 16.85 2.85 -1.32
CA PRO A 71 16.25 1.54 -1.46
C PRO A 71 14.84 1.52 -0.81
N PRO A 72 13.95 0.58 -1.18
CA PRO A 72 12.58 0.50 -0.64
C PRO A 72 12.51 0.47 0.89
N SER A 73 13.50 -0.13 1.54
CA SER A 73 13.58 -0.23 3.01
C SER A 73 13.74 1.12 3.73
N GLU A 74 14.25 2.15 3.04
CA GLU A 74 14.62 3.45 3.61
C GLU A 74 13.67 4.58 3.20
N ARG A 75 12.68 4.29 2.34
CA ARG A 75 11.70 5.28 1.86
C ARG A 75 10.59 5.64 2.85
N GLY A 76 10.55 5.01 4.03
CA GLY A 76 9.47 5.25 5.00
C GLY A 76 8.11 4.67 4.56
N ILE A 77 8.11 3.69 3.66
CA ILE A 77 6.88 3.09 3.12
C ILE A 77 6.70 1.64 3.56
N ALA A 78 5.46 1.17 3.54
CA ALA A 78 5.13 -0.24 3.62
C ALA A 78 4.15 -0.63 2.52
N MET A 79 4.38 -1.76 1.86
CA MET A 79 3.57 -2.23 0.73
C MET A 79 2.88 -3.55 1.04
N VAL A 80 1.59 -3.60 0.71
CA VAL A 80 0.75 -4.79 0.72
C VAL A 80 0.51 -5.21 -0.72
N PHE A 81 0.98 -6.40 -1.06
CA PHE A 81 0.90 -6.95 -2.42
C PHE A 81 -0.41 -7.69 -2.65
N GLN A 82 -0.85 -7.77 -3.89
CA GLN A 82 -2.02 -8.55 -4.34
C GLN A 82 -1.97 -10.02 -3.88
N SER A 83 -0.80 -10.66 -3.88
CA SER A 83 -0.60 -12.05 -3.46
C SER A 83 -0.36 -12.23 -1.97
N TYR A 84 -0.52 -11.14 -1.17
CA TYR A 84 -0.18 -11.07 0.27
C TYR A 84 1.31 -11.31 0.59
N ALA A 85 2.06 -12.03 -0.23
CA ALA A 85 3.49 -12.33 -0.11
C ALA A 85 3.90 -12.84 1.28
N LEU A 86 3.07 -13.71 1.89
CA LEU A 86 3.35 -14.29 3.21
C LEU A 86 4.38 -15.42 3.10
N TYR A 87 5.24 -15.53 4.10
CA TYR A 87 6.17 -16.64 4.24
C TYR A 87 5.43 -17.88 4.78
N PRO A 88 5.22 -18.94 3.96
CA PRO A 88 4.32 -20.04 4.32
C PRO A 88 4.84 -20.91 5.47
N HIS A 89 6.15 -20.93 5.68
CA HIS A 89 6.82 -21.70 6.74
C HIS A 89 6.87 -20.97 8.09
N MET A 90 6.54 -19.68 8.11
CA MET A 90 6.53 -18.83 9.31
C MET A 90 5.12 -18.76 9.91
N SER A 91 5.02 -18.63 11.24
CA SER A 91 3.76 -18.29 11.92
C SER A 91 3.31 -16.86 11.59
N VAL A 92 2.08 -16.49 11.98
CA VAL A 92 1.58 -15.12 11.88
C VAL A 92 2.50 -14.16 12.61
N PHE A 93 2.88 -14.48 13.86
CA PHE A 93 3.84 -13.69 14.63
C PHE A 93 5.16 -13.51 13.89
N GLN A 94 5.74 -14.59 13.38
CA GLN A 94 7.01 -14.54 12.66
C GLN A 94 6.91 -13.73 11.35
N ASN A 95 5.79 -13.86 10.61
CA ASN A 95 5.54 -13.04 9.43
C ASN A 95 5.55 -11.55 9.77
N MET A 96 4.83 -11.13 10.81
CA MET A 96 4.80 -9.73 11.24
C MET A 96 6.15 -9.27 11.77
N ALA A 97 6.84 -10.09 12.55
CA ALA A 97 8.13 -9.77 13.18
C ALA A 97 9.31 -9.67 12.21
N PHE A 98 9.19 -10.27 11.02
CA PHE A 98 10.34 -10.51 10.13
C PHE A 98 11.13 -9.24 9.80
N SER A 99 10.45 -8.18 9.39
CA SER A 99 11.11 -6.91 9.03
C SER A 99 11.81 -6.24 10.21
N LEU A 100 11.21 -6.33 11.41
CA LEU A 100 11.80 -5.79 12.65
C LEU A 100 13.04 -6.57 13.06
N SER A 101 13.03 -7.89 12.85
CA SER A 101 14.18 -8.75 13.12
C SER A 101 15.37 -8.40 12.23
N LEU A 102 15.13 -8.09 10.93
CA LEU A 102 16.18 -7.64 10.02
C LEU A 102 16.77 -6.28 10.42
N GLN A 103 15.95 -5.40 10.98
CA GLN A 103 16.36 -4.10 11.50
C GLN A 103 17.01 -4.19 12.89
N LYS A 104 17.22 -5.40 13.42
CA LYS A 104 17.88 -5.69 14.69
C LYS A 104 17.19 -5.08 15.93
N PHE A 105 15.86 -4.90 15.90
CA PHE A 105 15.11 -4.55 17.10
C PHE A 105 15.24 -5.63 18.18
N SER A 106 15.15 -5.24 19.44
CA SER A 106 15.16 -6.19 20.55
C SER A 106 13.94 -7.11 20.51
N LYS A 107 14.06 -8.33 21.05
CA LYS A 107 12.95 -9.30 21.13
C LYS A 107 11.73 -8.72 21.86
N ALA A 108 11.95 -7.91 22.89
CA ALA A 108 10.89 -7.25 23.65
C ALA A 108 10.13 -6.24 22.79
N GLU A 109 10.83 -5.37 22.06
CA GLU A 109 10.22 -4.39 21.15
C GLU A 109 9.46 -5.06 20.01
N ILE A 110 10.04 -6.10 19.39
CA ILE A 110 9.36 -6.89 18.36
C ILE A 110 8.04 -7.43 18.89
N ARG A 111 8.07 -8.03 20.08
CA ARG A 111 6.88 -8.58 20.70
C ARG A 111 5.81 -7.51 20.94
N THR A 112 6.19 -6.38 21.54
CA THR A 112 5.27 -5.28 21.82
C THR A 112 4.63 -4.74 20.53
N ARG A 113 5.43 -4.52 19.46
CA ARG A 113 4.90 -4.01 18.19
C ARG A 113 3.98 -5.02 17.48
N VAL A 114 4.34 -6.30 17.50
CA VAL A 114 3.52 -7.37 16.88
C VAL A 114 2.21 -7.54 17.64
N GLU A 115 2.23 -7.58 18.98
CA GLU A 115 1.02 -7.70 19.80
C GLU A 115 0.11 -6.48 19.62
N ALA A 116 0.66 -5.27 19.54
CA ALA A 116 -0.10 -4.05 19.24
C ALA A 116 -0.78 -4.11 17.86
N ALA A 117 -0.05 -4.52 16.82
CA ALA A 117 -0.61 -4.69 15.48
C ALA A 117 -1.67 -5.79 15.44
N ALA A 118 -1.43 -6.93 16.11
CA ALA A 118 -2.38 -8.03 16.19
C ALA A 118 -3.68 -7.60 16.89
N LYS A 119 -3.60 -6.77 17.92
CA LYS A 119 -4.77 -6.20 18.62
C LYS A 119 -5.60 -5.30 17.71
N ILE A 120 -4.96 -4.39 16.97
CA ILE A 120 -5.64 -3.53 15.98
C ILE A 120 -6.41 -4.38 14.96
N LEU A 121 -5.81 -5.50 14.51
CA LEU A 121 -6.35 -6.39 13.50
C LEU A 121 -7.25 -7.50 14.07
N GLN A 122 -7.44 -7.56 15.39
CA GLN A 122 -8.19 -8.62 16.11
C GLN A 122 -7.67 -10.03 15.81
N MET A 123 -6.35 -10.20 15.79
CA MET A 123 -5.67 -11.43 15.38
C MET A 123 -4.81 -12.08 16.49
N GLU A 124 -4.92 -11.63 17.74
CA GLU A 124 -4.09 -12.11 18.85
C GLU A 124 -4.15 -13.64 18.99
N HIS A 125 -5.34 -14.22 18.79
CA HIS A 125 -5.59 -15.68 18.90
C HIS A 125 -5.04 -16.49 17.71
N LEU A 126 -4.48 -15.83 16.68
CA LEU A 126 -3.96 -16.46 15.47
C LEU A 126 -2.43 -16.37 15.36
N LEU A 127 -1.74 -15.71 16.29
CA LEU A 127 -0.31 -15.41 16.20
C LEU A 127 0.58 -16.65 15.99
N ASP A 128 0.19 -17.79 16.54
CA ASP A 128 0.95 -19.04 16.42
C ASP A 128 0.58 -19.87 15.18
N ARG A 129 -0.48 -19.50 14.46
CA ARG A 129 -0.90 -20.21 13.24
C ARG A 129 0.00 -19.90 12.06
N ARG A 130 0.04 -20.83 11.09
CA ARG A 130 0.71 -20.64 9.79
C ARG A 130 -0.30 -20.19 8.73
N PRO A 131 0.14 -19.52 7.65
CA PRO A 131 -0.73 -19.03 6.57
C PRO A 131 -1.65 -20.08 5.97
N ALA A 132 -1.23 -21.35 5.89
CA ALA A 132 -2.06 -22.43 5.39
C ALA A 132 -3.33 -22.70 6.23
N ALA A 133 -3.32 -22.34 7.53
CA ALA A 133 -4.45 -22.50 8.45
C ALA A 133 -5.33 -21.25 8.56
N LEU A 134 -5.20 -20.29 7.64
CA LEU A 134 -5.90 -19.02 7.65
C LEU A 134 -6.85 -18.90 6.46
N SER A 135 -7.98 -18.20 6.65
CA SER A 135 -8.85 -17.76 5.54
C SER A 135 -8.15 -16.68 4.66
N GLY A 136 -8.74 -16.38 3.50
CA GLY A 136 -8.24 -15.31 2.62
C GLY A 136 -8.11 -13.96 3.33
N GLY A 137 -9.18 -13.52 4.01
CA GLY A 137 -9.19 -12.27 4.77
C GLY A 137 -8.20 -12.28 5.94
N GLN A 138 -8.04 -13.42 6.64
CA GLN A 138 -7.03 -13.53 7.70
C GLN A 138 -5.61 -13.41 7.13
N ARG A 139 -5.30 -14.02 5.97
CA ARG A 139 -4.01 -13.85 5.30
C ARG A 139 -3.74 -12.40 4.92
N GLN A 140 -4.77 -11.71 4.43
CA GLN A 140 -4.67 -10.28 4.11
C GLN A 140 -4.38 -9.44 5.36
N ARG A 141 -5.09 -9.68 6.47
CA ARG A 141 -4.81 -8.98 7.74
C ARG A 141 -3.37 -9.22 8.21
N VAL A 142 -2.80 -10.43 8.02
CA VAL A 142 -1.38 -10.68 8.32
C VAL A 142 -0.47 -9.82 7.44
N ALA A 143 -0.77 -9.69 6.14
CA ALA A 143 0.00 -8.84 5.23
C ALA A 143 -0.07 -7.35 5.64
N ILE A 144 -1.24 -6.88 6.06
CA ILE A 144 -1.43 -5.53 6.62
C ILE A 144 -0.65 -5.39 7.94
N GLY A 145 -0.68 -6.39 8.81
CA GLY A 145 0.06 -6.40 10.08
C GLY A 145 1.58 -6.26 9.87
N ARG A 146 2.12 -6.93 8.84
CA ARG A 146 3.53 -6.75 8.42
C ARG A 146 3.86 -5.31 8.04
N ALA A 147 2.89 -4.58 7.50
CA ALA A 147 3.05 -3.17 7.16
C ALA A 147 2.97 -2.29 8.42
N ILE A 148 1.97 -2.52 9.28
CA ILE A 148 1.73 -1.71 10.50
C ILE A 148 2.91 -1.74 11.46
N VAL A 149 3.52 -2.90 11.72
CA VAL A 149 4.63 -3.03 12.67
C VAL A 149 5.84 -2.17 12.33
N ARG A 150 5.97 -1.75 11.06
CA ARG A 150 7.05 -0.86 10.59
C ARG A 150 6.79 0.61 10.89
N ASN A 151 5.55 0.97 11.24
CA ASN A 151 5.12 2.36 11.44
C ASN A 151 5.55 3.27 10.27
N PRO A 152 5.08 2.99 9.04
CA PRO A 152 5.52 3.74 7.87
C PRO A 152 4.84 5.11 7.77
N ASP A 153 5.46 6.03 7.03
CA ASP A 153 4.88 7.33 6.68
C ASP A 153 3.75 7.17 5.64
N VAL A 154 3.86 6.17 4.76
CA VAL A 154 2.91 5.92 3.67
C VAL A 154 2.64 4.42 3.51
N PHE A 155 1.37 4.04 3.46
CA PHE A 155 0.92 2.70 3.10
C PHE A 155 0.63 2.61 1.61
N LEU A 156 1.11 1.55 0.97
CA LEU A 156 0.88 1.26 -0.44
C LEU A 156 0.14 -0.07 -0.58
N PHE A 157 -1.02 -0.08 -1.26
CA PHE A 157 -1.83 -1.27 -1.51
C PHE A 157 -1.94 -1.53 -3.02
N ASP A 158 -1.44 -2.67 -3.48
CA ASP A 158 -1.51 -3.09 -4.89
C ASP A 158 -2.63 -4.12 -5.07
N GLU A 159 -3.82 -3.70 -5.45
CA GLU A 159 -5.04 -4.50 -5.66
C GLU A 159 -5.32 -5.52 -4.52
N PRO A 160 -5.36 -5.10 -3.25
CA PRO A 160 -5.34 -6.02 -2.13
C PRO A 160 -6.60 -6.89 -2.00
N LEU A 161 -7.73 -6.50 -2.63
CA LEU A 161 -9.00 -7.21 -2.52
C LEU A 161 -9.33 -8.08 -3.74
N SER A 162 -8.52 -8.03 -4.79
CA SER A 162 -8.80 -8.71 -6.07
C SER A 162 -8.95 -10.23 -5.97
N ASN A 163 -8.27 -10.86 -5.00
CA ASN A 163 -8.28 -12.31 -4.78
C ASN A 163 -9.34 -12.79 -3.76
N LEU A 164 -10.27 -11.93 -3.35
CA LEU A 164 -11.33 -12.24 -2.39
C LEU A 164 -12.68 -12.41 -3.10
N ASP A 165 -13.54 -13.28 -2.54
CA ASP A 165 -14.93 -13.34 -2.91
C ASP A 165 -15.69 -12.05 -2.53
N ALA A 166 -16.89 -11.86 -3.10
CA ALA A 166 -17.63 -10.60 -2.97
C ALA A 166 -18.00 -10.25 -1.51
N ALA A 167 -18.37 -11.24 -0.69
CA ALA A 167 -18.74 -11.00 0.70
C ALA A 167 -17.51 -10.59 1.53
N LEU A 168 -16.44 -11.36 1.41
CA LEU A 168 -15.18 -11.08 2.13
C LEU A 168 -14.54 -9.77 1.65
N ARG A 169 -14.68 -9.42 0.36
CA ARG A 169 -14.21 -8.15 -0.18
C ARG A 169 -14.91 -6.95 0.47
N HIS A 170 -16.24 -7.04 0.67
CA HIS A 170 -16.99 -5.99 1.34
C HIS A 170 -16.50 -5.79 2.78
N ASP A 171 -16.42 -6.86 3.56
CA ASP A 171 -15.99 -6.77 4.96
C ASP A 171 -14.57 -6.23 5.09
N THR A 172 -13.66 -6.72 4.25
CA THR A 172 -12.26 -6.28 4.29
C THR A 172 -12.09 -4.83 3.86
N ARG A 173 -12.91 -4.33 2.91
CA ARG A 173 -12.92 -2.90 2.55
C ARG A 173 -13.29 -2.03 3.74
N VAL A 174 -14.33 -2.40 4.50
CA VAL A 174 -14.72 -1.69 5.72
C VAL A 174 -13.60 -1.70 6.76
N GLU A 175 -12.88 -2.81 6.89
CA GLU A 175 -11.73 -2.92 7.79
C GLU A 175 -10.57 -2.02 7.37
N ILE A 176 -10.23 -1.95 6.08
CA ILE A 176 -9.19 -1.05 5.56
C ILE A 176 -9.54 0.41 5.84
N ALA A 177 -10.81 0.81 5.63
CA ALA A 177 -11.27 2.16 5.94
C ALA A 177 -11.14 2.50 7.43
N LYS A 178 -11.50 1.57 8.33
CA LYS A 178 -11.33 1.75 9.77
C LYS A 178 -9.87 1.86 10.16
N LEU A 179 -9.03 0.99 9.59
CA LEU A 179 -7.60 0.95 9.84
C LEU A 179 -6.92 2.27 9.44
N HIS A 180 -7.23 2.78 8.27
CA HIS A 180 -6.71 4.06 7.80
C HIS A 180 -7.01 5.19 8.81
N LYS A 181 -8.28 5.29 9.27
CA LYS A 181 -8.68 6.28 10.29
C LYS A 181 -8.00 6.09 11.64
N GLN A 182 -7.74 4.84 12.05
CA GLN A 182 -7.07 4.54 13.32
C GLN A 182 -5.58 4.88 13.31
N LEU A 183 -4.93 4.72 12.15
CA LEU A 183 -3.48 4.93 12.01
C LEU A 183 -3.12 6.36 11.62
N ASP A 184 -4.09 7.19 11.20
CA ASP A 184 -3.88 8.55 10.66
C ASP A 184 -2.74 8.57 9.62
N ALA A 185 -2.70 7.54 8.78
CA ALA A 185 -1.60 7.28 7.87
C ALA A 185 -1.97 7.61 6.43
N THR A 186 -1.06 8.22 5.70
CA THR A 186 -1.23 8.43 4.25
C THR A 186 -1.29 7.10 3.53
N THR A 187 -2.30 6.93 2.67
CA THR A 187 -2.54 5.66 1.97
C THR A 187 -2.66 5.87 0.49
N ILE A 188 -1.93 5.08 -0.31
CA ILE A 188 -2.10 4.97 -1.76
C ILE A 188 -2.59 3.57 -2.08
N TYR A 189 -3.72 3.50 -2.74
CA TYR A 189 -4.45 2.26 -3.00
C TYR A 189 -4.71 2.10 -4.49
N VAL A 190 -4.31 0.98 -5.06
CA VAL A 190 -4.56 0.65 -6.47
C VAL A 190 -5.74 -0.30 -6.56
N THR A 191 -6.69 0.00 -7.43
CA THR A 191 -7.81 -0.88 -7.77
C THR A 191 -8.30 -0.67 -9.20
N HIS A 192 -9.03 -1.64 -9.72
CA HIS A 192 -9.85 -1.51 -10.93
C HIS A 192 -11.35 -1.44 -10.61
N ASP A 193 -11.71 -1.54 -9.32
CA ASP A 193 -13.10 -1.51 -8.84
C ASP A 193 -13.50 -0.08 -8.46
N GLN A 194 -14.49 0.47 -9.19
CA GLN A 194 -14.99 1.82 -8.94
C GLN A 194 -15.68 1.96 -7.58
N VAL A 195 -16.32 0.89 -7.09
CA VAL A 195 -16.99 0.91 -5.78
C VAL A 195 -15.94 1.04 -4.65
N GLU A 196 -14.80 0.38 -4.79
CA GLU A 196 -13.69 0.56 -3.85
C GLU A 196 -13.20 2.02 -3.86
N ALA A 197 -12.96 2.59 -5.05
CA ALA A 197 -12.52 3.96 -5.19
C ALA A 197 -13.49 4.95 -4.55
N MET A 198 -14.80 4.81 -4.85
CA MET A 198 -15.84 5.71 -4.35
C MET A 198 -16.07 5.64 -2.85
N THR A 199 -15.80 4.47 -2.24
CA THR A 199 -16.09 4.26 -0.81
C THR A 199 -14.90 4.48 0.11
N LEU A 200 -13.68 4.39 -0.41
CA LEU A 200 -12.45 4.49 0.37
C LEU A 200 -11.74 5.84 0.23
N ALA A 201 -11.83 6.46 -0.96
CA ALA A 201 -10.97 7.57 -1.31
C ALA A 201 -11.41 8.91 -0.70
N ASP A 202 -10.44 9.68 -0.21
CA ASP A 202 -10.56 11.13 -0.09
C ASP A 202 -10.25 11.77 -1.46
N LYS A 203 -9.32 11.19 -2.23
CA LYS A 203 -8.90 11.63 -3.55
C LYS A 203 -8.78 10.44 -4.51
N ILE A 204 -9.37 10.56 -5.69
CA ILE A 204 -9.26 9.58 -6.77
C ILE A 204 -8.36 10.16 -7.86
N VAL A 205 -7.44 9.34 -8.35
CA VAL A 205 -6.58 9.61 -9.50
C VAL A 205 -6.92 8.64 -10.61
N VAL A 206 -7.50 9.14 -11.68
CA VAL A 206 -7.87 8.34 -12.85
C VAL A 206 -6.68 8.26 -13.79
N LEU A 207 -6.15 7.04 -13.98
CA LEU A 207 -5.06 6.78 -14.93
C LEU A 207 -5.57 6.12 -16.20
N ARG A 208 -5.04 6.57 -17.35
CA ARG A 208 -5.25 5.95 -18.64
C ARG A 208 -4.00 6.09 -19.51
N ASP A 209 -3.57 4.98 -20.11
CA ASP A 209 -2.43 4.93 -21.04
C ASP A 209 -1.14 5.57 -20.49
N GLY A 210 -0.91 5.46 -19.17
CA GLY A 210 0.26 5.98 -18.48
C GLY A 210 0.17 7.45 -18.05
N GLU A 211 -0.97 8.09 -18.26
CA GLU A 211 -1.21 9.51 -17.95
C GLU A 211 -2.28 9.67 -16.87
N VAL A 212 -2.19 10.73 -16.08
CA VAL A 212 -3.25 11.13 -15.16
C VAL A 212 -4.28 11.95 -15.92
N MET A 213 -5.49 11.43 -16.04
CA MET A 213 -6.59 12.06 -16.77
C MET A 213 -7.39 13.01 -15.90
N GLN A 214 -7.64 12.63 -14.67
CA GLN A 214 -8.45 13.39 -13.70
C GLN A 214 -7.96 13.14 -12.29
N VAL A 215 -8.08 14.15 -11.44
CA VAL A 215 -7.84 14.08 -10.00
C VAL A 215 -8.95 14.86 -9.31
N GLY A 216 -9.59 14.26 -8.31
CA GLY A 216 -10.65 14.92 -7.56
C GLY A 216 -11.17 14.06 -6.41
N SER A 217 -12.08 14.62 -5.61
CA SER A 217 -12.82 13.81 -4.65
C SER A 217 -13.80 12.86 -5.35
N PRO A 218 -14.30 11.81 -4.69
CA PRO A 218 -15.36 10.98 -5.25
C PRO A 218 -16.54 11.78 -5.80
N MET A 219 -16.94 12.86 -5.14
CA MET A 219 -18.07 13.71 -5.55
C MET A 219 -17.75 14.60 -6.77
N ASP A 220 -16.48 14.91 -7.03
CA ASP A 220 -16.08 15.73 -8.18
C ASP A 220 -16.03 14.92 -9.49
N LEU A 221 -15.89 13.59 -9.37
CA LEU A 221 -15.70 12.69 -10.51
C LEU A 221 -16.98 11.94 -10.93
N PHE A 222 -18.11 12.24 -10.28
CA PHE A 222 -19.44 11.65 -10.55
C PHE A 222 -20.46 12.67 -10.98
#